data_945ebc02baf52530aa62baef2ae9aca8
#
_entry.id   945ebc02baf52530aa62baef2ae9aca8
#
_cell.length_a   1.000
_cell.length_b   1.000
_cell.length_c   1.000
_cell.angle_alpha   90.00
_cell.angle_beta   90.00
_cell.angle_gamma   90.00
#
_symmetry.space_group_name_H-M   'P 1'
#
loop_
_entity.id
_entity.type
_entity.pdbx_description
1 polymer ?
#
loop_
_entity_poly.entity_id
_entity_poly.type
_entity_poly.pdbx_seq_one_letter_code
_entity_poly.pdbx_strand_id
1 'polypeptide(L)'
;ETGWLAAKEWQPNVYFFLRPDLLYHQSLSSIFQSIQRERKTGLCVPLWQGWGGCNDRYAVASTSSAADAYASRVDHLHDYCQTTSKPPHAEKFLLNRLQKLQIPIWFTTIKASRVRSQGGMAKENYRWLRKSNLPAIRHAFATRFGKP
;
A
#
# COMPACT_ATOMS: atom_id res chain seq x y z
N GLU A 1 -11.97 6.58 11.14
CA GLU A 1 -13.02 5.52 11.00
C GLU A 1 -14.19 6.00 10.13
N THR A 2 -14.75 7.19 10.37
CA THR A 2 -15.95 7.67 9.67
C THR A 2 -15.82 7.75 8.16
N GLY A 3 -14.69 8.21 7.63
CA GLY A 3 -14.48 8.33 6.18
C GLY A 3 -14.42 7.00 5.44
N TRP A 4 -13.84 5.96 6.06
CA TRP A 4 -13.78 4.62 5.48
C TRP A 4 -15.16 3.96 5.45
N LEU A 5 -15.92 4.05 6.54
CA LEU A 5 -17.27 3.48 6.61
C LEU A 5 -18.19 4.08 5.55
N ALA A 6 -18.19 5.40 5.40
CA ALA A 6 -18.96 6.09 4.35
C ALA A 6 -18.52 5.67 2.93
N ALA A 7 -17.22 5.56 2.66
CA ALA A 7 -16.72 5.10 1.36
C ALA A 7 -17.10 3.65 1.06
N LYS A 8 -17.20 2.80 2.08
CA LYS A 8 -17.59 1.40 1.95
C LYS A 8 -19.07 1.25 1.53
N GLU A 9 -19.95 2.12 2.00
CA GLU A 9 -21.37 2.12 1.64
C GLU A 9 -21.59 2.40 0.13
N TRP A 10 -20.74 3.21 -0.48
CA TRP A 10 -20.85 3.54 -1.92
C TRP A 10 -20.38 2.42 -2.86
N GLN A 11 -19.70 1.42 -2.35
CA GLN A 11 -19.13 0.28 -3.10
C GLN A 11 -18.40 0.69 -4.40
N PRO A 12 -17.46 1.64 -4.35
CA PRO A 12 -16.75 2.06 -5.54
C PRO A 12 -15.88 0.91 -6.09
N ASN A 13 -15.63 0.94 -7.40
CA ASN A 13 -14.78 -0.04 -8.06
C ASN A 13 -13.27 0.19 -7.78
N VAL A 14 -12.90 1.39 -7.36
CA VAL A 14 -11.51 1.78 -7.07
C VAL A 14 -11.49 2.73 -5.88
N TYR A 15 -10.57 2.47 -4.95
CA TYR A 15 -10.38 3.26 -3.73
C TYR A 15 -8.99 3.86 -3.74
N PHE A 16 -8.89 5.18 -3.55
CA PHE A 16 -7.63 5.90 -3.43
C PHE A 16 -7.41 6.30 -1.97
N PHE A 17 -6.34 5.80 -1.38
CA PHE A 17 -5.88 6.19 -0.04
C PHE A 17 -4.70 7.14 -0.20
N LEU A 18 -4.97 8.42 -0.09
CA LEU A 18 -4.01 9.50 -0.32
C LEU A 18 -3.74 10.24 0.98
N ARG A 19 -2.50 10.70 1.15
CA ARG A 19 -2.11 11.54 2.27
C ARG A 19 -2.05 13.00 1.82
N PRO A 20 -2.64 13.94 2.59
CA PRO A 20 -2.66 15.35 2.22
C PRO A 20 -1.28 16.04 2.32
N ASP A 21 -0.34 15.43 3.06
CA ASP A 21 1.04 15.93 3.21
C ASP A 21 2.01 15.41 2.13
N LEU A 22 1.49 14.83 1.04
CA LEU A 22 2.30 14.35 -0.08
C LEU A 22 2.12 15.22 -1.32
N LEU A 23 3.24 15.66 -1.89
CA LEU A 23 3.30 16.18 -3.25
C LEU A 23 3.59 15.02 -4.21
N TYR A 24 2.65 14.71 -5.07
CA TYR A 24 2.79 13.69 -6.11
C TYR A 24 3.49 14.28 -7.33
N HIS A 25 4.58 13.65 -7.79
CA HIS A 25 5.37 14.17 -8.92
C HIS A 25 4.84 13.75 -10.28
N GLN A 26 3.90 12.80 -10.32
CA GLN A 26 3.27 12.33 -11.56
C GLN A 26 1.77 12.11 -11.31
N SER A 27 1.01 12.09 -12.40
CA SER A 27 -0.43 11.78 -12.35
C SER A 27 -0.67 10.34 -11.88
N LEU A 28 -1.68 10.16 -11.05
CA LEU A 28 -2.16 8.84 -10.63
C LEU A 28 -3.00 8.14 -11.71
N SER A 29 -3.29 8.80 -12.84
CA SER A 29 -4.10 8.26 -13.93
C SER A 29 -3.53 6.96 -14.52
N SER A 30 -2.21 6.80 -14.54
CA SER A 30 -1.56 5.56 -15.00
C SER A 30 -1.94 4.34 -14.15
N ILE A 31 -2.17 4.51 -12.85
CA ILE A 31 -2.65 3.43 -11.97
C ILE A 31 -4.06 3.03 -12.37
N PHE A 32 -4.93 4.00 -12.58
CA PHE A 32 -6.30 3.76 -13.01
C PHE A 32 -6.36 3.06 -14.37
N GLN A 33 -5.52 3.49 -15.32
CA GLN A 33 -5.41 2.84 -16.64
C GLN A 33 -4.94 1.38 -16.51
N SER A 34 -3.99 1.08 -15.62
CA SER A 34 -3.53 -0.29 -15.38
C SER A 34 -4.65 -1.17 -14.80
N ILE A 35 -5.48 -0.63 -13.90
CA ILE A 35 -6.65 -1.35 -13.37
C ILE A 35 -7.63 -1.67 -14.49
N GLN A 36 -7.96 -0.69 -15.33
CA GLN A 36 -8.95 -0.86 -16.39
C GLN A 36 -8.46 -1.77 -17.53
N ARG A 37 -7.24 -1.52 -18.04
CA ARG A 37 -6.72 -2.21 -19.23
C ARG A 37 -6.13 -3.58 -18.91
N GLU A 38 -5.36 -3.67 -17.81
CA GLU A 38 -4.65 -4.89 -17.43
C GLU A 38 -5.45 -5.73 -16.43
N ARG A 39 -6.65 -5.28 -16.03
CA ARG A 39 -7.51 -5.92 -15.03
C ARG A 39 -6.77 -6.27 -13.74
N LYS A 40 -5.86 -5.41 -13.32
CA LYS A 40 -5.10 -5.62 -12.08
C LYS A 40 -6.03 -5.57 -10.88
N THR A 41 -5.98 -6.62 -10.06
CA THR A 41 -6.76 -6.75 -8.83
C THR A 41 -5.88 -6.65 -7.60
N GLY A 42 -6.45 -6.24 -6.48
CA GLY A 42 -5.75 -6.15 -5.20
C GLY A 42 -5.29 -4.72 -4.85
N LEU A 43 -4.14 -4.61 -4.20
CA LEU A 43 -3.61 -3.35 -3.69
C LEU A 43 -2.38 -2.89 -4.48
N CYS A 44 -2.44 -1.69 -5.03
CA CYS A 44 -1.30 -0.97 -5.60
C CYS A 44 -0.59 -0.17 -4.51
N VAL A 45 0.72 -0.35 -4.38
CA VAL A 45 1.55 0.41 -3.45
C VAL A 45 2.82 0.91 -4.13
N PRO A 46 3.47 1.98 -3.63
CA PRO A 46 4.77 2.41 -4.17
C PRO A 46 5.84 1.33 -4.02
N LEU A 47 6.66 1.16 -5.06
CA LEU A 47 7.77 0.19 -5.05
C LEU A 47 8.99 0.69 -4.26
N TRP A 48 9.10 1.97 -3.96
CA TRP A 48 10.21 2.58 -3.24
C TRP A 48 9.94 2.62 -1.73
N GLN A 49 11.02 2.61 -0.91
CA GLN A 49 10.98 2.70 0.56
C GLN A 49 10.01 1.72 1.26
N GLY A 50 10.03 0.45 0.87
CA GLY A 50 9.19 -0.59 1.49
C GLY A 50 9.68 -1.07 2.88
N TRP A 51 10.91 -0.76 3.27
CA TRP A 51 11.49 -1.01 4.60
C TRP A 51 11.27 -2.43 5.17
N GLY A 52 11.23 -3.41 4.30
CA GLY A 52 10.97 -4.81 4.65
C GLY A 52 9.50 -5.20 4.58
N GLY A 53 8.64 -4.31 4.08
CA GLY A 53 7.21 -4.51 3.87
C GLY A 53 6.70 -3.79 2.62
N CYS A 54 5.49 -3.27 2.68
CA CYS A 54 4.86 -2.46 1.64
C CYS A 54 4.91 -0.98 2.03
N ASN A 55 5.35 -0.11 1.13
CA ASN A 55 5.26 1.32 1.37
C ASN A 55 3.79 1.72 1.57
N ASP A 56 3.50 2.37 2.69
CA ASP A 56 2.13 2.74 3.13
C ASP A 56 1.80 4.23 2.94
N ARG A 57 2.62 4.96 2.20
CA ARG A 57 2.43 6.41 2.01
C ARG A 57 1.18 6.75 1.24
N TYR A 58 0.85 5.95 0.26
CA TYR A 58 -0.43 5.96 -0.44
C TYR A 58 -0.71 4.57 -1.00
N ALA A 59 -1.96 4.29 -1.29
CA ALA A 59 -2.36 3.05 -1.91
C ALA A 59 -3.58 3.24 -2.82
N VAL A 60 -3.72 2.35 -3.79
CA VAL A 60 -4.93 2.27 -4.61
C VAL A 60 -5.42 0.84 -4.59
N ALA A 61 -6.66 0.62 -4.14
CA ALA A 61 -7.28 -0.69 -4.12
C ALA A 61 -8.29 -0.81 -5.25
N SER A 62 -8.26 -1.94 -5.96
CA SER A 62 -9.19 -2.27 -7.04
C SER A 62 -10.20 -3.34 -6.63
N THR A 63 -10.25 -3.71 -5.36
CA THR A 63 -11.24 -4.60 -4.76
C THR A 63 -11.60 -4.11 -3.36
N SER A 64 -12.84 -4.37 -2.93
CA SER A 64 -13.28 -4.02 -1.57
C SER A 64 -12.44 -4.72 -0.50
N SER A 65 -12.06 -5.99 -0.73
CA SER A 65 -11.21 -6.73 0.21
C SER A 65 -9.82 -6.09 0.37
N ALA A 66 -9.21 -5.62 -0.72
CA ALA A 66 -7.93 -4.91 -0.65
C ALA A 66 -8.07 -3.55 0.04
N ALA A 67 -9.17 -2.85 -0.22
CA ALA A 67 -9.47 -1.58 0.42
C ALA A 67 -9.70 -1.76 1.93
N ASP A 68 -10.46 -2.77 2.34
CA ASP A 68 -10.70 -3.09 3.74
C ASP A 68 -9.40 -3.49 4.45
N ALA A 69 -8.60 -4.36 3.83
CA ALA A 69 -7.31 -4.77 4.38
C ALA A 69 -6.36 -3.58 4.65
N TYR A 70 -6.40 -2.55 3.82
CA TYR A 70 -5.59 -1.35 3.98
C TYR A 70 -6.20 -0.40 5.01
N ALA A 71 -7.49 -0.09 4.91
CA ALA A 71 -8.16 0.94 5.70
C ALA A 71 -8.35 0.53 7.17
N SER A 72 -8.78 -0.72 7.41
CA SER A 72 -9.06 -1.26 8.76
C SER A 72 -7.85 -1.92 9.43
N ARG A 73 -6.64 -1.79 8.83
CA ARG A 73 -5.46 -2.49 9.36
C ARG A 73 -5.15 -2.15 10.82
N VAL A 74 -5.42 -0.93 11.26
CA VAL A 74 -5.16 -0.49 12.63
C VAL A 74 -5.91 -1.32 13.67
N ASP A 75 -7.10 -1.84 13.35
CA ASP A 75 -7.92 -2.66 14.23
C ASP A 75 -7.23 -3.99 14.58
N HIS A 76 -6.25 -4.39 13.79
CA HIS A 76 -5.45 -5.61 13.96
C HIS A 76 -4.03 -5.36 14.49
N LEU A 77 -3.72 -4.12 14.88
CA LEU A 77 -2.39 -3.75 15.36
C LEU A 77 -2.05 -4.44 16.69
N HIS A 78 -3.03 -4.56 17.58
CA HIS A 78 -2.84 -5.22 18.87
C HIS A 78 -2.39 -6.68 18.69
N ASP A 79 -3.12 -7.45 17.90
CA ASP A 79 -2.80 -8.85 17.62
C ASP A 79 -1.43 -9.01 16.94
N TYR A 80 -1.09 -8.08 16.03
CA TYR A 80 0.22 -8.05 15.40
C TYR A 80 1.33 -7.83 16.42
N CYS A 81 1.15 -6.89 17.35
CA CYS A 81 2.13 -6.61 18.40
C CYS A 81 2.34 -7.79 19.36
N GLN A 82 1.27 -8.54 19.66
CA GLN A 82 1.39 -9.73 20.51
C GLN A 82 2.16 -10.85 19.83
N THR A 83 2.09 -10.96 18.52
CA THR A 83 2.79 -12.01 17.75
C THR A 83 4.22 -11.64 17.38
N THR A 84 4.60 -10.38 17.52
CA THR A 84 5.92 -9.88 17.17
C THR A 84 6.60 -9.31 18.42
N SER A 85 7.78 -9.81 18.77
CA SER A 85 8.55 -9.29 19.92
C SER A 85 9.21 -7.91 19.66
N LYS A 86 8.91 -7.28 18.54
CA LYS A 86 9.52 -6.02 18.09
C LYS A 86 8.46 -4.91 17.97
N PRO A 87 8.85 -3.63 18.17
CA PRO A 87 7.98 -2.51 17.90
C PRO A 87 7.35 -2.59 16.49
N PRO A 88 6.08 -2.22 16.33
CA PRO A 88 5.42 -2.30 15.03
C PRO A 88 6.07 -1.33 14.04
N HIS A 89 6.30 -1.82 12.82
CA HIS A 89 6.78 -1.04 11.71
C HIS A 89 5.67 -1.00 10.66
N ALA A 90 5.21 0.16 10.29
CA ALA A 90 4.00 0.34 9.48
C ALA A 90 4.01 -0.50 8.19
N GLU A 91 5.12 -0.44 7.44
CA GLU A 91 5.24 -1.16 6.17
C GLU A 91 5.26 -2.69 6.34
N LYS A 92 5.91 -3.20 7.41
CA LYS A 92 5.92 -4.64 7.72
C LYS A 92 4.56 -5.11 8.19
N PHE A 93 3.89 -4.29 9.00
CA PHE A 93 2.54 -4.57 9.47
C PHE A 93 1.55 -4.65 8.30
N LEU A 94 1.62 -3.68 7.36
CA LEU A 94 0.80 -3.72 6.15
C LEU A 94 1.05 -5.00 5.34
N LEU A 95 2.31 -5.35 5.07
CA LEU A 95 2.63 -6.58 4.34
C LEU A 95 2.11 -7.83 5.07
N ASN A 96 2.28 -7.93 6.38
CA ASN A 96 1.76 -9.05 7.18
C ASN A 96 0.24 -9.20 7.03
N ARG A 97 -0.49 -8.07 7.08
CA ARG A 97 -1.94 -8.06 6.89
C ARG A 97 -2.33 -8.57 5.50
N LEU A 98 -1.68 -8.07 4.45
CA LEU A 98 -1.93 -8.49 3.07
C LEU A 98 -1.61 -9.98 2.86
N GLN A 99 -0.54 -10.49 3.48
CA GLN A 99 -0.18 -11.91 3.42
C GLN A 99 -1.21 -12.80 4.11
N LYS A 100 -1.65 -12.43 5.32
CA LYS A 100 -2.68 -13.19 6.06
C LYS A 100 -3.99 -13.30 5.29
N LEU A 101 -4.37 -12.25 4.59
CA LEU A 101 -5.60 -12.20 3.80
C LEU A 101 -5.42 -12.64 2.34
N GLN A 102 -4.20 -13.02 1.94
CA GLN A 102 -3.85 -13.39 0.57
C GLN A 102 -4.22 -12.32 -0.46
N ILE A 103 -4.19 -11.04 -0.07
CA ILE A 103 -4.50 -9.92 -0.97
C ILE A 103 -3.37 -9.77 -1.99
N PRO A 104 -3.67 -9.82 -3.30
CA PRO A 104 -2.68 -9.54 -4.33
C PRO A 104 -2.16 -8.12 -4.22
N ILE A 105 -0.85 -7.95 -4.41
CA ILE A 105 -0.23 -6.63 -4.49
C ILE A 105 0.45 -6.44 -5.83
N TRP A 106 0.49 -5.20 -6.27
CA TRP A 106 1.26 -4.76 -7.42
C TRP A 106 1.84 -3.38 -7.14
N PHE A 107 2.77 -2.94 -7.97
CA PHE A 107 3.59 -1.78 -7.65
C PHE A 107 3.42 -0.67 -8.65
N THR A 108 3.55 0.56 -8.14
CA THR A 108 3.72 1.76 -8.95
C THR A 108 5.08 2.40 -8.68
N THR A 109 5.63 3.04 -9.70
CA THR A 109 6.86 3.84 -9.61
C THR A 109 6.60 5.33 -9.43
N ILE A 110 5.34 5.73 -9.31
CA ILE A 110 4.95 7.12 -9.08
C ILE A 110 5.61 7.61 -7.78
N LYS A 111 6.31 8.72 -7.90
CA LYS A 111 7.06 9.34 -6.81
C LYS A 111 6.19 10.35 -6.08
N ALA A 112 6.36 10.42 -4.76
CA ALA A 112 5.75 11.45 -3.93
C ALA A 112 6.70 11.87 -2.81
N SER A 113 6.77 13.16 -2.51
CA SER A 113 7.58 13.72 -1.43
C SER A 113 6.71 14.27 -0.33
N ARG A 114 7.12 14.07 0.93
CA ARG A 114 6.42 14.69 2.05
C ARG A 114 6.70 16.19 2.11
N VAL A 115 5.63 16.96 2.23
CA VAL A 115 5.71 18.38 2.54
C VAL A 115 5.72 18.53 4.06
N ARG A 116 6.73 19.20 4.59
CA ARG A 116 6.86 19.48 6.03
C ARG A 116 6.00 20.68 6.41
N SER A 117 5.63 20.78 7.68
CA SER A 117 4.82 21.90 8.21
C SER A 117 5.40 23.28 7.90
N GLN A 118 6.72 23.38 7.71
CA GLN A 118 7.43 24.60 7.32
C GLN A 118 7.52 24.80 5.79
N GLY A 119 6.78 24.05 4.98
CA GLY A 119 6.77 24.13 3.52
C GLY A 119 7.96 23.45 2.82
N GLY A 120 8.96 22.96 3.54
CA GLY A 120 10.09 22.24 2.95
C GLY A 120 9.73 20.83 2.52
N MET A 121 10.31 20.33 1.42
CA MET A 121 10.15 18.96 0.97
C MET A 121 11.13 18.02 1.66
N ALA A 122 10.65 16.87 2.11
CA ALA A 122 11.51 15.80 2.62
C ALA A 122 12.34 15.19 1.49
N LYS A 123 13.61 14.93 1.77
CA LYS A 123 14.51 14.23 0.83
C LYS A 123 14.12 12.75 0.80
N GLU A 124 13.55 12.27 -0.29
CA GLU A 124 13.07 10.91 -0.44
C GLU A 124 14.06 10.07 -1.27
N ASN A 125 14.12 8.77 -0.99
CA ASN A 125 14.94 7.83 -1.73
C ASN A 125 14.05 6.91 -2.57
N TYR A 126 13.99 7.14 -3.87
CA TYR A 126 13.15 6.41 -4.81
C TYR A 126 13.79 5.14 -5.41
N ARG A 127 14.92 4.69 -4.87
CA ARG A 127 15.54 3.44 -5.33
C ARG A 127 14.64 2.25 -4.98
N TRP A 128 14.17 1.52 -5.99
CA TRP A 128 13.27 0.37 -5.85
C TRP A 128 14.01 -0.97 -5.71
N LEU A 129 15.20 -1.11 -6.33
CA LEU A 129 16.07 -2.28 -6.21
C LEU A 129 16.81 -2.27 -4.87
N ARG A 130 16.09 -2.56 -3.78
CA ARG A 130 16.68 -2.73 -2.45
C ARG A 130 16.27 -4.08 -1.86
N LYS A 131 17.17 -4.71 -1.11
CA LYS A 131 16.87 -5.93 -0.34
C LYS A 131 15.62 -5.76 0.55
N SER A 132 15.37 -4.55 1.04
CA SER A 132 14.20 -4.23 1.87
C SER A 132 12.85 -4.33 1.13
N ASN A 133 12.83 -4.34 -0.19
CA ASN A 133 11.58 -4.48 -0.98
C ASN A 133 11.29 -5.95 -1.35
N LEU A 134 12.26 -6.85 -1.18
CA LEU A 134 12.12 -8.27 -1.57
C LEU A 134 10.93 -8.99 -0.93
N PRO A 135 10.60 -8.80 0.38
CA PRO A 135 9.45 -9.49 0.96
C PRO A 135 8.12 -9.15 0.26
N ALA A 136 7.89 -7.87 -0.04
CA ALA A 136 6.70 -7.42 -0.77
C ALA A 136 6.68 -7.94 -2.21
N ILE A 137 7.83 -7.90 -2.90
CA ILE A 137 7.97 -8.43 -4.26
C ILE A 137 7.67 -9.93 -4.29
N ARG A 138 8.21 -10.72 -3.36
CA ARG A 138 7.93 -12.15 -3.24
C ARG A 138 6.43 -12.43 -3.04
N HIS A 139 5.77 -11.66 -2.18
CA HIS A 139 4.33 -11.79 -1.99
C HIS A 139 3.55 -11.48 -3.27
N ALA A 140 3.92 -10.42 -4.01
CA ALA A 140 3.30 -10.07 -5.29
C ALA A 140 3.42 -11.21 -6.31
N PHE A 141 4.58 -11.86 -6.41
CA PHE A 141 4.77 -13.02 -7.27
C PHE A 141 3.95 -14.22 -6.82
N ALA A 142 3.96 -14.54 -5.52
CA ALA A 142 3.23 -15.68 -4.98
C ALA A 142 1.71 -15.57 -5.18
N THR A 143 1.15 -14.37 -5.07
CA THR A 143 -0.28 -14.12 -5.28
C THR A 143 -0.69 -14.09 -6.75
N ARG A 144 0.25 -13.78 -7.66
CA ARG A 144 -0.02 -13.72 -9.11
C ARG A 144 0.12 -15.07 -9.79
N PHE A 145 1.09 -15.89 -9.40
CA PHE A 145 1.47 -17.11 -10.12
C PHE A 145 1.26 -18.39 -9.30
N GLY A 146 0.68 -18.28 -8.12
CA GLY A 146 0.63 -19.39 -7.15
C GLY A 146 1.96 -19.54 -6.40
N LYS A 147 1.94 -20.28 -5.29
CA LYS A 147 3.20 -20.65 -4.61
C LYS A 147 3.93 -21.67 -5.52
N PRO A 148 5.26 -21.52 -5.70
CA PRO A 148 6.05 -22.61 -6.27
C PRO A 148 5.98 -23.85 -5.39
#